data_93c3761233ddf1b2f88dad09c76329ab
#
_entry.id   93c3761233ddf1b2f88dad09c76329ab
#
_cell.length_a   1.000
_cell.length_b   1.000
_cell.length_c   1.000
_cell.angle_alpha   90.00
_cell.angle_beta   90.00
_cell.angle_gamma   90.00
#
_symmetry.space_group_name_H-M   'P 1'
#
loop_
_entity.id
_entity.type
_entity.pdbx_description
1 polymer ?
#
loop_
_entity_poly.entity_id
_entity_poly.type
_entity_poly.pdbx_seq_one_letter_code
_entity_poly.pdbx_strand_id
1 'polypeptide(L)'
;MSGNGELSDREREAREGFIDAQNEIQAWLEEIEAERVDIHCDGIGLLGFAKFWLTENGVRKRLKEPDKQSYSSALILRELQAVPGRGAWFWSHLWMEMPEGVLHQESDWMREPDLNMDEEPDLYHYWTELDRYPRDEEFIPDWLRQKLEQWEVERGPAFNRRIAELEEEFYVLTHGPRGSQAEREAARTGRLPRMKGGQEFDL
;
A
#
# COMPACT_ATOMS: atom_id res chain seq x y z
N MET A 1 -29.59 14.06 -20.82
CA MET A 1 -28.65 13.08 -21.38
C MET A 1 -27.94 12.44 -20.20
N SER A 2 -28.47 11.30 -19.76
CA SER A 2 -27.91 10.56 -18.62
C SER A 2 -26.79 9.68 -19.14
N GLY A 3 -25.54 10.12 -18.94
CA GLY A 3 -24.39 9.25 -19.13
C GLY A 3 -24.42 8.19 -18.06
N ASN A 4 -24.75 6.94 -18.42
CA ASN A 4 -24.38 5.79 -17.63
C ASN A 4 -22.84 5.73 -17.68
N GLY A 5 -22.17 6.35 -16.71
CA GLY A 5 -20.74 6.21 -16.55
C GLY A 5 -20.44 4.77 -16.13
N GLU A 6 -19.90 4.01 -17.05
CA GLU A 6 -19.29 2.71 -16.74
C GLU A 6 -18.15 2.97 -15.76
N LEU A 7 -18.12 2.27 -14.63
CA LEU A 7 -17.03 2.37 -13.64
C LEU A 7 -15.72 1.97 -14.33
N SER A 8 -14.65 2.69 -14.06
CA SER A 8 -13.31 2.27 -14.45
C SER A 8 -12.96 0.92 -13.79
N ASP A 9 -12.02 0.18 -14.35
CA ASP A 9 -11.59 -1.11 -13.78
C ASP A 9 -11.15 -0.94 -12.31
N ARG A 10 -10.44 0.15 -12.00
CA ARG A 10 -10.00 0.46 -10.65
C ARG A 10 -11.15 0.77 -9.68
N GLU A 11 -12.15 1.52 -10.11
CA GLU A 11 -13.34 1.77 -9.28
C GLU A 11 -14.13 0.49 -9.03
N ARG A 12 -14.13 -0.43 -9.99
CA ARG A 12 -14.72 -1.75 -9.84
C ARG A 12 -13.95 -2.58 -8.83
N GLU A 13 -12.63 -2.68 -8.95
CA GLU A 13 -11.77 -3.38 -7.99
C GLU A 13 -11.90 -2.82 -6.57
N ALA A 14 -11.92 -1.49 -6.42
CA ALA A 14 -12.11 -0.84 -5.12
C ALA A 14 -13.48 -1.19 -4.50
N ARG A 15 -14.53 -1.22 -5.32
CA ARG A 15 -15.87 -1.60 -4.88
C ARG A 15 -15.97 -3.08 -4.51
N GLU A 16 -15.40 -3.96 -5.33
CA GLU A 16 -15.37 -5.40 -5.06
C GLU A 16 -14.59 -5.68 -3.77
N GLY A 17 -13.41 -5.11 -3.61
CA GLY A 17 -12.62 -5.26 -2.39
C GLY A 17 -13.32 -4.74 -1.13
N PHE A 18 -14.12 -3.68 -1.25
CA PHE A 18 -14.93 -3.18 -0.12
C PHE A 18 -16.05 -4.16 0.23
N ILE A 19 -16.71 -4.76 -0.77
CA ILE A 19 -17.75 -5.78 -0.56
C ILE A 19 -17.14 -7.04 0.07
N ASP A 20 -15.97 -7.46 -0.39
CA ASP A 20 -15.28 -8.62 0.17
C ASP A 20 -14.90 -8.37 1.63
N ALA A 21 -14.33 -7.22 1.97
CA ALA A 21 -14.04 -6.83 3.33
C ALA A 21 -15.31 -6.80 4.20
N GLN A 22 -16.43 -6.29 3.68
CA GLN A 22 -17.72 -6.31 4.39
C GLN A 22 -18.15 -7.73 4.72
N ASN A 23 -18.14 -8.63 3.73
CA ASN A 23 -18.58 -10.02 3.90
C ASN A 23 -17.71 -10.75 4.93
N GLU A 24 -16.40 -10.56 4.90
CA GLU A 24 -15.46 -11.18 5.82
C GLU A 24 -15.64 -10.68 7.25
N ILE A 25 -15.75 -9.36 7.43
CA ILE A 25 -15.98 -8.75 8.75
C ILE A 25 -17.35 -9.18 9.32
N GLN A 26 -18.39 -9.24 8.49
CA GLN A 26 -19.70 -9.68 8.90
C GLN A 26 -19.67 -11.14 9.37
N ALA A 27 -19.09 -12.04 8.56
CA ALA A 27 -18.99 -13.46 8.91
C ALA A 27 -18.22 -13.68 10.22
N TRP A 28 -17.14 -12.92 10.42
CA TRP A 28 -16.37 -12.96 11.66
C TRP A 28 -17.18 -12.47 12.87
N LEU A 29 -17.92 -11.35 12.76
CA LEU A 29 -18.78 -10.85 13.85
C LEU A 29 -19.90 -11.83 14.19
N GLU A 30 -20.49 -12.51 13.20
CA GLU A 30 -21.49 -13.55 13.40
C GLU A 30 -20.90 -14.76 14.15
N GLU A 31 -19.69 -15.19 13.78
CA GLU A 31 -19.00 -16.33 14.43
C GLU A 31 -18.71 -16.05 15.92
N ILE A 32 -18.31 -14.83 16.26
CA ILE A 32 -17.97 -14.47 17.65
C ILE A 32 -19.14 -13.84 18.44
N GLU A 33 -20.32 -13.75 17.84
CA GLU A 33 -21.52 -13.16 18.42
C GLU A 33 -21.32 -11.72 18.95
N ALA A 34 -20.50 -10.92 18.27
CA ALA A 34 -20.22 -9.54 18.64
C ALA A 34 -21.26 -8.56 18.06
N GLU A 35 -21.57 -7.49 18.78
CA GLU A 35 -22.55 -6.49 18.40
C GLU A 35 -22.00 -5.45 17.42
N ARG A 36 -20.69 -5.13 17.55
CA ARG A 36 -20.05 -4.09 16.75
C ARG A 36 -18.55 -4.28 16.70
N VAL A 37 -17.96 -3.93 15.56
CA VAL A 37 -16.52 -3.68 15.42
C VAL A 37 -16.25 -2.24 15.00
N ASP A 38 -15.19 -1.66 15.53
CA ASP A 38 -14.56 -0.43 15.07
C ASP A 38 -13.10 -0.76 14.69
N ILE A 39 -12.66 -0.40 13.48
CA ILE A 39 -11.32 -0.68 12.96
C ILE A 39 -10.71 0.65 12.54
N HIS A 40 -9.62 1.04 13.21
CA HIS A 40 -8.86 2.22 12.82
C HIS A 40 -7.60 1.78 12.08
N CYS A 41 -7.50 2.19 10.82
CA CYS A 41 -6.38 1.89 9.95
C CYS A 41 -5.53 3.14 9.76
N ASP A 42 -4.21 2.97 9.90
CA ASP A 42 -3.21 3.99 9.64
C ASP A 42 -2.17 3.41 8.67
N GLY A 43 -1.69 4.20 7.70
CA GLY A 43 -0.71 3.68 6.75
C GLY A 43 0.09 4.74 6.02
N ILE A 44 1.35 4.39 5.70
CA ILE A 44 2.25 5.17 4.86
C ILE A 44 3.23 4.26 4.12
N GLY A 45 3.43 4.48 2.84
CA GLY A 45 4.33 3.70 1.99
C GLY A 45 3.99 2.21 2.05
N LEU A 46 4.90 1.42 2.64
CA LEU A 46 4.73 -0.02 2.83
C LEU A 46 4.19 -0.39 4.23
N LEU A 47 4.05 0.58 5.11
CA LEU A 47 3.56 0.35 6.46
C LEU A 47 2.05 0.50 6.51
N GLY A 48 1.39 -0.44 7.21
CA GLY A 48 -0.02 -0.39 7.50
C GLY A 48 -0.32 -1.04 8.83
N PHE A 49 -1.15 -0.39 9.65
CA PHE A 49 -1.56 -0.86 10.96
C PHE A 49 -3.06 -0.73 11.09
N ALA A 50 -3.68 -1.73 11.72
CA ALA A 50 -5.09 -1.68 12.05
C ALA A 50 -5.28 -1.99 13.55
N LYS A 51 -6.10 -1.19 14.21
CA LYS A 51 -6.46 -1.32 15.61
C LYS A 51 -7.95 -1.65 15.67
N PHE A 52 -8.31 -2.72 16.36
CA PHE A 52 -9.66 -3.25 16.44
C PHE A 52 -10.23 -3.06 17.83
N TRP A 53 -11.50 -2.65 17.89
CA TRP A 53 -12.31 -2.65 19.09
C TRP A 53 -13.59 -3.42 18.81
N LEU A 54 -13.95 -4.32 19.72
CA LEU A 54 -15.22 -5.02 19.70
C LEU A 54 -16.14 -4.48 20.78
N THR A 55 -17.45 -4.50 20.51
CA THR A 55 -18.49 -4.31 21.50
C THR A 55 -19.24 -5.63 21.64
N GLU A 56 -19.27 -6.16 22.86
CA GLU A 56 -19.98 -7.37 23.27
C GLU A 56 -20.75 -7.06 24.54
N ASN A 57 -22.05 -7.38 24.60
CA ASN A 57 -22.93 -7.06 25.73
C ASN A 57 -22.83 -5.59 26.16
N GLY A 58 -22.75 -4.67 25.21
CA GLY A 58 -22.61 -3.23 25.42
C GLY A 58 -21.23 -2.79 25.95
N VAL A 59 -20.25 -3.69 26.07
CA VAL A 59 -18.89 -3.37 26.55
C VAL A 59 -17.91 -3.31 25.40
N ARG A 60 -17.30 -2.14 25.18
CA ARG A 60 -16.26 -1.93 24.17
C ARG A 60 -14.89 -2.30 24.71
N LYS A 61 -14.17 -3.18 24.02
CA LYS A 61 -12.81 -3.63 24.37
C LYS A 61 -11.89 -3.60 23.16
N ARG A 62 -10.61 -3.27 23.37
CA ARG A 62 -9.58 -3.37 22.32
C ARG A 62 -9.15 -4.82 22.16
N LEU A 63 -9.10 -5.29 20.92
CA LEU A 63 -8.49 -6.58 20.59
C LEU A 63 -6.97 -6.45 20.48
N LYS A 64 -6.27 -7.42 21.09
CA LYS A 64 -4.81 -7.54 20.94
C LYS A 64 -4.45 -8.33 19.68
N GLU A 65 -5.24 -9.33 19.38
CA GLU A 65 -5.07 -10.25 18.25
C GLU A 65 -6.38 -10.29 17.48
N PRO A 66 -6.55 -9.41 16.46
CA PRO A 66 -7.72 -9.46 15.60
C PRO A 66 -7.67 -10.69 14.69
N ASP A 67 -8.83 -11.05 14.11
CA ASP A 67 -8.87 -12.03 13.03
C ASP A 67 -7.95 -11.61 11.88
N LYS A 68 -7.12 -12.56 11.41
CA LYS A 68 -6.10 -12.28 10.39
C LYS A 68 -6.69 -11.86 9.06
N GLN A 69 -7.82 -12.47 8.67
CA GLN A 69 -8.48 -12.16 7.41
C GLN A 69 -9.05 -10.76 7.45
N SER A 70 -9.85 -10.43 8.48
CA SER A 70 -10.40 -9.09 8.68
C SER A 70 -9.32 -8.00 8.79
N TYR A 71 -8.17 -8.33 9.40
CA TYR A 71 -7.01 -7.44 9.47
C TYR A 71 -6.44 -7.15 8.08
N SER A 72 -6.21 -8.20 7.28
CA SER A 72 -5.67 -8.07 5.93
C SER A 72 -6.62 -7.32 5.01
N SER A 73 -7.91 -7.65 5.07
CA SER A 73 -8.95 -7.01 4.27
C SER A 73 -9.11 -5.53 4.59
N ALA A 74 -9.02 -5.13 5.86
CA ALA A 74 -9.05 -3.72 6.24
C ALA A 74 -7.85 -2.93 5.68
N LEU A 75 -6.65 -3.54 5.65
CA LEU A 75 -5.44 -2.87 5.14
C LEU A 75 -5.38 -2.80 3.61
N ILE A 76 -5.82 -3.85 2.90
CA ILE A 76 -5.80 -3.87 1.42
C ILE A 76 -6.69 -2.78 0.82
N LEU A 77 -7.73 -2.34 1.53
CA LEU A 77 -8.60 -1.25 1.09
C LEU A 77 -7.82 0.04 0.80
N ARG A 78 -6.72 0.26 1.52
CA ARG A 78 -5.85 1.42 1.28
C ARG A 78 -5.30 1.45 -0.15
N GLU A 79 -4.84 0.31 -0.63
CA GLU A 79 -4.29 0.18 -1.99
C GLU A 79 -5.39 0.24 -3.04
N LEU A 80 -6.47 -0.50 -2.85
CA LEU A 80 -7.58 -0.58 -3.79
C LEU A 80 -8.30 0.77 -3.96
N GLN A 81 -8.39 1.56 -2.89
CA GLN A 81 -9.06 2.87 -2.89
C GLN A 81 -8.14 4.06 -3.19
N ALA A 82 -6.88 3.81 -3.54
CA ALA A 82 -6.00 4.90 -3.91
C ALA A 82 -6.51 5.60 -5.18
N VAL A 83 -6.57 6.93 -5.15
CA VAL A 83 -7.12 7.76 -6.23
C VAL A 83 -5.99 8.45 -6.99
N PRO A 84 -5.93 8.37 -8.33
CA PRO A 84 -4.93 9.09 -9.11
C PRO A 84 -4.89 10.58 -8.76
N GLY A 85 -3.71 11.12 -8.52
CA GLY A 85 -3.47 12.51 -8.12
C GLY A 85 -3.79 12.81 -6.64
N ARG A 86 -4.65 12.03 -5.99
CA ARG A 86 -4.94 12.20 -4.56
C ARG A 86 -4.15 11.23 -3.67
N GLY A 87 -3.70 10.12 -4.21
CA GLY A 87 -2.99 9.06 -3.48
C GLY A 87 -3.91 8.12 -2.70
N ALA A 88 -3.32 7.34 -1.79
CA ALA A 88 -4.04 6.50 -0.85
C ALA A 88 -4.35 7.28 0.45
N TRP A 89 -5.41 6.94 1.15
CA TRP A 89 -5.69 7.56 2.45
C TRP A 89 -4.60 7.21 3.47
N PHE A 90 -4.33 8.11 4.41
CA PHE A 90 -3.38 7.89 5.50
C PHE A 90 -4.06 7.32 6.73
N TRP A 91 -5.34 7.62 6.90
CA TRP A 91 -6.16 7.14 7.99
C TRP A 91 -7.53 6.72 7.47
N SER A 92 -8.08 5.66 8.07
CA SER A 92 -9.45 5.24 7.83
C SER A 92 -10.06 4.65 9.10
N HIS A 93 -11.34 4.94 9.34
CA HIS A 93 -12.17 4.28 10.32
C HIS A 93 -13.24 3.46 9.60
N LEU A 94 -13.20 2.17 9.82
CA LEU A 94 -14.23 1.22 9.38
C LEU A 94 -15.04 0.80 10.60
N TRP A 95 -16.35 0.66 10.42
CA TRP A 95 -17.19 0.11 11.48
C TRP A 95 -18.38 -0.66 10.92
N MET A 96 -18.84 -1.63 11.69
CA MET A 96 -20.01 -2.43 11.38
C MET A 96 -20.79 -2.71 12.66
N GLU A 97 -22.11 -2.61 12.58
CA GLU A 97 -23.06 -2.97 13.67
C GLU A 97 -23.91 -4.16 13.24
N MET A 98 -24.11 -5.10 14.17
CA MET A 98 -24.99 -6.23 13.97
C MET A 98 -26.37 -5.94 14.58
N PRO A 99 -27.48 -6.43 14.00
CA PRO A 99 -27.56 -7.37 12.87
C PRO A 99 -27.59 -6.70 11.49
N GLU A 100 -27.37 -5.39 11.35
CA GLU A 100 -27.44 -4.69 10.06
C GLU A 100 -26.37 -5.21 9.09
N GLY A 101 -25.13 -5.48 9.56
CA GLY A 101 -24.04 -6.08 8.80
C GLY A 101 -23.52 -5.21 7.66
N VAL A 102 -23.76 -3.89 7.69
CA VAL A 102 -23.26 -2.93 6.70
C VAL A 102 -21.93 -2.36 7.17
N LEU A 103 -20.91 -2.45 6.31
CA LEU A 103 -19.61 -1.84 6.56
C LEU A 103 -19.67 -0.35 6.20
N HIS A 104 -19.38 0.49 7.17
CA HIS A 104 -19.23 1.92 7.00
C HIS A 104 -17.75 2.31 6.99
N GLN A 105 -17.42 3.39 6.29
CA GLN A 105 -16.04 3.90 6.20
C GLN A 105 -16.00 5.42 6.18
N GLU A 106 -15.06 5.96 6.93
CA GLU A 106 -14.59 7.35 6.83
C GLU A 106 -13.08 7.33 6.63
N SER A 107 -12.55 8.14 5.68
CA SER A 107 -11.13 8.14 5.35
C SER A 107 -10.60 9.56 5.23
N ASP A 108 -9.30 9.73 5.59
CA ASP A 108 -8.61 11.01 5.53
C ASP A 108 -7.28 10.85 4.77
N TRP A 109 -7.09 11.72 3.76
CA TRP A 109 -5.91 11.74 2.88
C TRP A 109 -4.86 12.76 3.30
N MET A 110 -5.15 13.58 4.33
CA MET A 110 -4.29 14.68 4.76
C MET A 110 -3.78 14.51 6.19
N ARG A 111 -4.47 13.70 7.00
CA ARG A 111 -4.11 13.45 8.39
C ARG A 111 -2.81 12.65 8.48
N GLU A 112 -1.90 13.07 9.35
CA GLU A 112 -0.71 12.29 9.69
C GLU A 112 -1.11 10.98 10.36
N PRO A 113 -0.62 9.81 9.88
CA PRO A 113 -0.98 8.51 10.44
C PRO A 113 -0.33 8.27 11.80
N ASP A 114 -1.09 7.67 12.73
CA ASP A 114 -0.58 7.17 14.02
C ASP A 114 -0.17 5.70 13.88
N LEU A 115 1.06 5.46 13.50
CA LEU A 115 1.58 4.11 13.25
C LEU A 115 1.84 3.33 14.55
N ASN A 116 1.62 3.92 15.72
CA ASN A 116 1.77 3.27 17.03
C ASN A 116 3.11 2.54 17.19
N MET A 117 4.17 3.12 16.64
CA MET A 117 5.54 2.65 16.75
C MET A 117 6.26 3.42 17.86
N ASP A 118 7.19 2.77 18.55
CA ASP A 118 8.01 3.42 19.57
C ASP A 118 9.01 4.41 18.96
N GLU A 119 9.41 4.16 17.71
CA GLU A 119 10.31 5.01 16.93
C GLU A 119 9.61 5.51 15.66
N GLU A 120 10.03 6.67 15.19
CA GLU A 120 9.53 7.22 13.94
C GLU A 120 9.91 6.31 12.76
N PRO A 121 9.00 6.11 11.77
CA PRO A 121 9.31 5.34 10.57
C PRO A 121 10.52 5.89 9.82
N ASP A 122 11.31 5.02 9.20
CA ASP A 122 12.41 5.44 8.33
C ASP A 122 11.86 6.33 7.19
N LEU A 123 12.59 7.37 6.85
CA LEU A 123 12.25 8.33 5.80
C LEU A 123 11.93 7.67 4.45
N TYR A 124 12.46 6.47 4.20
CA TYR A 124 12.15 5.66 3.03
C TYR A 124 10.65 5.37 2.87
N HIS A 125 9.89 5.21 3.96
CA HIS A 125 8.45 4.96 3.89
C HIS A 125 7.67 6.18 3.38
N TYR A 126 8.11 7.39 3.71
CA TYR A 126 7.51 8.64 3.22
C TYR A 126 7.80 8.86 1.74
N TRP A 127 9.02 8.56 1.29
CA TRP A 127 9.38 8.58 -0.11
C TRP A 127 8.58 7.53 -0.90
N THR A 128 8.52 6.28 -0.42
CA THR A 128 7.77 5.17 -1.04
C THR A 128 6.28 5.48 -1.16
N GLU A 129 5.74 6.30 -0.26
CA GLU A 129 4.34 6.75 -0.35
C GLU A 129 4.03 7.45 -1.66
N LEU A 130 4.86 8.40 -2.07
CA LEU A 130 4.64 9.13 -3.32
C LEU A 130 5.01 8.30 -4.56
N ASP A 131 5.99 7.42 -4.44
CA ASP A 131 6.36 6.51 -5.53
C ASP A 131 5.22 5.55 -5.87
N ARG A 132 4.57 4.97 -4.86
CA ARG A 132 3.44 4.03 -5.04
C ARG A 132 2.11 4.73 -5.33
N TYR A 133 1.87 5.85 -4.69
CA TYR A 133 0.60 6.58 -4.71
C TYR A 133 0.84 8.05 -5.05
N PRO A 134 1.16 8.35 -6.33
CA PRO A 134 1.45 9.73 -6.75
C PRO A 134 0.32 10.69 -6.40
N ARG A 135 0.70 11.88 -5.89
CA ARG A 135 -0.20 12.94 -5.44
C ARG A 135 0.08 14.23 -6.19
N ASP A 136 -0.99 14.93 -6.55
CA ASP A 136 -0.89 16.31 -6.99
C ASP A 136 -0.51 17.20 -5.78
N GLU A 137 0.13 18.34 -6.06
CA GLU A 137 0.72 19.22 -5.06
C GLU A 137 -0.27 19.60 -3.93
N GLU A 138 -1.52 19.80 -4.25
CA GLU A 138 -2.58 20.16 -3.30
C GLU A 138 -2.97 19.02 -2.35
N PHE A 139 -2.63 17.77 -2.68
CA PHE A 139 -2.87 16.56 -1.87
C PHE A 139 -1.63 16.06 -1.14
N ILE A 140 -0.53 16.82 -1.14
CA ILE A 140 0.65 16.55 -0.32
C ILE A 140 0.55 17.38 0.96
N PRO A 141 0.21 16.78 2.12
CA PRO A 141 0.12 17.54 3.37
C PRO A 141 1.49 18.06 3.83
N ASP A 142 1.48 19.14 4.59
CA ASP A 142 2.71 19.81 5.03
C ASP A 142 3.65 18.89 5.83
N TRP A 143 3.09 18.02 6.68
CA TRP A 143 3.89 17.05 7.44
C TRP A 143 4.63 16.07 6.52
N LEU A 144 3.99 15.59 5.44
CA LEU A 144 4.62 14.69 4.46
C LEU A 144 5.69 15.43 3.67
N ARG A 145 5.42 16.67 3.24
CA ARG A 145 6.39 17.52 2.54
C ARG A 145 7.67 17.69 3.35
N GLN A 146 7.57 17.97 4.65
CA GLN A 146 8.72 18.07 5.54
C GLN A 146 9.56 16.78 5.59
N LYS A 147 8.90 15.62 5.64
CA LYS A 147 9.59 14.32 5.62
C LYS A 147 10.28 14.03 4.28
N LEU A 148 9.67 14.43 3.18
CA LEU A 148 10.27 14.29 1.85
C LEU A 148 11.47 15.21 1.66
N GLU A 149 11.40 16.45 2.13
CA GLU A 149 12.54 17.38 2.13
C GLU A 149 13.71 16.82 2.97
N GLN A 150 13.40 16.23 4.12
CA GLN A 150 14.39 15.58 4.96
C GLN A 150 15.01 14.35 4.25
N TRP A 151 14.20 13.52 3.59
CA TRP A 151 14.67 12.39 2.78
C TRP A 151 15.64 12.84 1.69
N GLU A 152 15.28 13.86 0.91
CA GLU A 152 16.12 14.39 -0.17
C GLU A 152 17.51 14.84 0.33
N VAL A 153 17.57 15.43 1.50
CA VAL A 153 18.83 15.89 2.10
C VAL A 153 19.66 14.73 2.67
N GLU A 154 19.06 13.85 3.45
CA GLU A 154 19.77 12.85 4.26
C GLU A 154 20.02 11.54 3.52
N ARG A 155 19.07 11.05 2.76
CA ARG A 155 19.07 9.70 2.17
C ARG A 155 19.04 9.67 0.64
N GLY A 156 18.35 10.62 0.02
CA GLY A 156 18.13 10.66 -1.42
C GLY A 156 19.40 10.48 -2.25
N PRO A 157 20.50 11.22 -2.01
CA PRO A 157 21.72 11.09 -2.81
C PRO A 157 22.37 9.72 -2.72
N ALA A 158 22.37 9.08 -1.56
CA ALA A 158 22.94 7.74 -1.37
C ALA A 158 22.05 6.66 -2.00
N PHE A 159 20.74 6.78 -1.87
CA PHE A 159 19.76 5.89 -2.46
C PHE A 159 19.83 5.95 -4.00
N ASN A 160 19.77 7.14 -4.59
CA ASN A 160 19.84 7.32 -6.04
C ASN A 160 21.14 6.77 -6.63
N ARG A 161 22.26 6.93 -5.90
CA ARG A 161 23.54 6.33 -6.31
C ARG A 161 23.45 4.80 -6.32
N ARG A 162 22.87 4.20 -5.29
CA ARG A 162 22.73 2.74 -5.20
C ARG A 162 21.80 2.18 -6.27
N ILE A 163 20.71 2.86 -6.59
CA ILE A 163 19.83 2.49 -7.71
C ILE A 163 20.60 2.52 -9.02
N ALA A 164 21.34 3.60 -9.30
CA ALA A 164 22.14 3.70 -10.53
C ALA A 164 23.22 2.59 -10.64
N GLU A 165 23.84 2.21 -9.52
CA GLU A 165 24.77 1.08 -9.47
C GLU A 165 24.08 -0.25 -9.80
N LEU A 166 22.90 -0.51 -9.21
CA LEU A 166 22.13 -1.73 -9.47
C LEU A 166 21.63 -1.80 -10.91
N GLU A 167 21.17 -0.69 -11.46
CA GLU A 167 20.77 -0.61 -12.87
C GLU A 167 21.95 -0.93 -13.81
N GLU A 168 23.14 -0.39 -13.52
CA GLU A 168 24.34 -0.70 -14.31
C GLU A 168 24.76 -2.17 -14.12
N GLU A 169 24.74 -2.71 -12.91
CA GLU A 169 25.00 -4.12 -12.64
C GLU A 169 24.04 -5.02 -13.44
N PHE A 170 22.74 -4.72 -13.39
CA PHE A 170 21.70 -5.46 -14.14
C PHE A 170 21.90 -5.33 -15.65
N TYR A 171 22.21 -4.12 -16.14
CA TYR A 171 22.50 -3.91 -17.55
C TYR A 171 23.69 -4.75 -18.01
N VAL A 172 24.80 -4.75 -17.26
CA VAL A 172 26.00 -5.54 -17.57
C VAL A 172 25.72 -7.05 -17.54
N LEU A 173 24.92 -7.53 -16.58
CA LEU A 173 24.50 -8.93 -16.50
C LEU A 173 23.67 -9.37 -17.70
N THR A 174 22.80 -8.50 -18.19
CA THR A 174 21.85 -8.84 -19.28
C THR A 174 22.41 -8.57 -20.68
N HIS A 175 23.26 -7.56 -20.86
CA HIS A 175 23.76 -7.13 -22.17
C HIS A 175 25.30 -7.27 -22.33
N GLY A 176 25.99 -7.57 -21.25
CA GLY A 176 27.46 -7.52 -21.19
C GLY A 176 28.00 -6.11 -20.95
N PRO A 177 29.30 -5.97 -20.67
CA PRO A 177 29.92 -4.67 -20.43
C PRO A 177 29.66 -3.68 -21.56
N ARG A 178 29.41 -2.41 -21.23
CA ARG A 178 29.19 -1.35 -22.23
C ARG A 178 30.33 -1.25 -23.23
N GLY A 179 29.99 -1.12 -24.52
CA GLY A 179 30.97 -1.12 -25.63
C GLY A 179 31.48 -2.50 -26.01
N SER A 180 31.03 -3.59 -25.35
CA SER A 180 31.46 -4.96 -25.66
C SER A 180 30.83 -5.50 -26.95
N GLN A 181 31.39 -6.61 -27.44
CA GLN A 181 30.79 -7.33 -28.57
C GLN A 181 29.43 -7.93 -28.19
N ALA A 182 29.25 -8.38 -26.94
CA ALA A 182 28.00 -8.95 -26.41
C ALA A 182 26.86 -7.90 -26.43
N GLU A 183 27.16 -6.65 -26.01
CA GLU A 183 26.18 -5.56 -26.07
C GLU A 183 25.74 -5.27 -27.53
N ARG A 184 26.69 -5.20 -28.46
CA ARG A 184 26.41 -4.95 -29.89
C ARG A 184 25.58 -6.07 -30.51
N GLU A 185 25.83 -7.32 -30.11
CA GLU A 185 25.05 -8.47 -30.57
C GLU A 185 23.66 -8.51 -29.97
N ALA A 186 23.51 -8.20 -28.69
CA ALA A 186 22.21 -8.06 -28.02
C ALA A 186 21.34 -6.98 -28.68
N ALA A 187 21.92 -5.81 -28.94
CA ALA A 187 21.24 -4.72 -29.64
C ALA A 187 20.83 -5.11 -31.09
N ARG A 188 21.63 -5.88 -31.80
CA ARG A 188 21.34 -6.31 -33.16
C ARG A 188 20.28 -7.40 -33.24
N THR A 189 20.22 -8.32 -32.28
CA THR A 189 19.38 -9.52 -32.31
C THR A 189 18.13 -9.40 -31.50
N GLY A 190 18.03 -8.42 -30.60
CA GLY A 190 16.97 -8.31 -29.59
C GLY A 190 16.95 -9.47 -28.58
N ARG A 191 18.04 -10.26 -28.55
CA ARG A 191 18.17 -11.39 -27.62
C ARG A 191 19.18 -11.05 -26.55
N LEU A 192 18.79 -11.25 -25.31
CA LEU A 192 19.70 -11.15 -24.16
C LEU A 192 20.80 -12.22 -24.27
N PRO A 193 22.07 -11.91 -23.94
CA PRO A 193 23.14 -12.89 -23.93
C PRO A 193 22.81 -14.01 -22.96
N ARG A 194 23.03 -15.27 -23.37
CA ARG A 194 22.87 -16.43 -22.46
C ARG A 194 23.90 -16.32 -21.34
N MET A 195 23.44 -16.27 -20.12
CA MET A 195 24.29 -16.36 -18.95
C MET A 195 25.03 -17.69 -18.97
N LYS A 196 26.37 -17.66 -19.01
CA LYS A 196 27.19 -18.84 -18.77
C LYS A 196 27.22 -19.10 -17.27
N GLY A 197 26.50 -20.10 -16.83
CA GLY A 197 26.46 -20.56 -15.43
C GLY A 197 25.07 -20.50 -14.85
N GLY A 198 24.16 -21.35 -15.37
CA GLY A 198 22.85 -21.54 -14.77
C GLY A 198 22.98 -22.30 -13.47
N GLN A 199 22.71 -21.65 -12.33
CA GLN A 199 22.01 -22.32 -11.26
C GLN A 199 20.52 -22.15 -11.58
N GLU A 200 19.85 -23.26 -11.86
CA GLU A 200 18.38 -23.33 -11.88
C GLU A 200 17.92 -22.96 -10.46
N PHE A 201 17.22 -21.84 -10.37
CA PHE A 201 16.38 -21.58 -9.21
C PHE A 201 15.03 -22.25 -9.52
N ASP A 202 14.79 -23.39 -8.90
CA ASP A 202 13.44 -23.95 -8.77
C ASP A 202 12.57 -22.96 -7.99
N LEU A 203 11.49 -22.51 -8.64
CA LEU A 203 10.43 -21.71 -8.05
C LEU A 203 9.42 -22.62 -7.37
#